data_2490ce2bb935983c477181a39c7ccf11
#
_entry.id   2490ce2bb935983c477181a39c7ccf11
#
_cell.length_a   1.000
_cell.length_b   1.000
_cell.length_c   1.000
_cell.angle_alpha   90.00
_cell.angle_beta   90.00
_cell.angle_gamma   90.00
#
_symmetry.space_group_name_H-M   'P 1'
#
loop_
_entity.id
_entity.type
_entity.pdbx_description
1 polymer ?
#
loop_
_entity_poly.entity_id
_entity_poly.type
_entity_poly.pdbx_seq_one_letter_code
_entity_poly.pdbx_strand_id
1 'polypeptide(L)'
;IVVIGSYYALNPVLREKVLELLDQAREKKAIVYYDPNFRSSHKEEAIKLAPTIIENLEYANIVRGSQDDFFYMYNLREADKIYKDKIKFYCPNFLCTAGAEKIALRTASVSKEYDIPPLKAVSTVGAGDNFNAGIIYGLLKYDVRYDDLNTIGETKWDQIIRYGMEFAAEVCKSYSNSVSNEFAERYKY
;
A
#
# COMPACT_ATOMS: atom_id res chain seq x y z
N ILE A 1 2.93 8.41 10.69
CA ILE A 1 2.45 7.28 9.87
C ILE A 1 3.04 6.00 10.43
N VAL A 2 2.23 4.95 10.56
CA VAL A 2 2.65 3.59 10.92
C VAL A 2 2.45 2.70 9.70
N VAL A 3 3.48 1.96 9.32
CA VAL A 3 3.41 1.02 8.19
C VAL A 3 3.45 -0.39 8.76
N ILE A 4 2.43 -1.17 8.43
CA ILE A 4 2.40 -2.59 8.73
C ILE A 4 2.25 -3.38 7.43
N GLY A 5 2.84 -4.56 7.39
CA GLY A 5 2.71 -5.36 6.19
C GLY A 5 3.46 -6.66 6.25
N SER A 6 3.50 -7.32 5.10
CA SER A 6 4.05 -8.64 4.88
C SER A 6 3.44 -9.70 5.82
N TYR A 7 3.93 -10.92 5.67
CA TYR A 7 3.51 -12.05 6.52
C TYR A 7 3.77 -11.83 8.02
N TYR A 8 4.69 -10.92 8.38
CA TYR A 8 4.94 -10.60 9.80
C TYR A 8 3.71 -9.99 10.49
N ALA A 9 2.93 -9.16 9.81
CA ALA A 9 1.69 -8.62 10.34
C ALA A 9 0.59 -9.68 10.55
N LEU A 10 0.78 -10.88 9.99
CA LEU A 10 -0.14 -12.02 10.10
C LEU A 10 0.40 -13.11 11.04
N ASN A 11 1.65 -12.98 11.52
CA ASN A 11 2.28 -14.00 12.35
C ASN A 11 1.64 -14.05 13.74
N PRO A 12 1.07 -15.18 14.18
CA PRO A 12 0.41 -15.29 15.48
C PRO A 12 1.35 -15.06 16.67
N VAL A 13 2.65 -15.35 16.52
CA VAL A 13 3.66 -15.11 17.56
C VAL A 13 3.87 -13.62 17.81
N LEU A 14 3.72 -12.79 16.76
CA LEU A 14 3.92 -11.35 16.84
C LEU A 14 2.61 -10.58 17.07
N ARG A 15 1.47 -11.28 17.05
CA ARG A 15 0.16 -10.64 16.99
C ARG A 15 -0.09 -9.65 18.12
N GLU A 16 0.23 -10.00 19.35
CA GLU A 16 0.07 -9.12 20.52
C GLU A 16 0.85 -7.81 20.32
N LYS A 17 2.10 -7.90 19.88
CA LYS A 17 2.94 -6.71 19.66
C LYS A 17 2.47 -5.86 18.49
N VAL A 18 1.94 -6.49 17.43
CA VAL A 18 1.33 -5.76 16.31
C VAL A 18 0.10 -5.01 16.80
N LEU A 19 -0.76 -5.62 17.62
CA LEU A 19 -1.95 -4.96 18.17
C LEU A 19 -1.57 -3.80 19.09
N GLU A 20 -0.61 -3.98 20.00
CA GLU A 20 -0.10 -2.88 20.84
C GLU A 20 0.34 -1.67 20.01
N LEU A 21 1.06 -1.91 18.90
CA LEU A 21 1.47 -0.84 17.97
C LEU A 21 0.27 -0.17 17.29
N LEU A 22 -0.69 -0.96 16.84
CA LEU A 22 -1.89 -0.47 16.14
C LEU A 22 -2.80 0.34 17.09
N ASP A 23 -2.96 -0.10 18.34
CA ASP A 23 -3.70 0.63 19.36
C ASP A 23 -3.05 1.99 19.66
N GLN A 24 -1.72 2.01 19.83
CA GLN A 24 -0.98 3.27 19.99
C GLN A 24 -1.12 4.19 18.76
N ALA A 25 -1.11 3.64 17.54
CA ALA A 25 -1.33 4.39 16.33
C ALA A 25 -2.72 5.04 16.32
N ARG A 26 -3.75 4.30 16.71
CA ARG A 26 -5.14 4.77 16.81
C ARG A 26 -5.28 5.88 17.85
N GLU A 27 -4.72 5.69 19.06
CA GLU A 27 -4.74 6.69 20.14
C GLU A 27 -4.08 8.02 19.71
N LYS A 28 -2.97 7.93 18.97
CA LYS A 28 -2.21 9.09 18.49
C LYS A 28 -2.71 9.66 17.17
N LYS A 29 -3.80 9.11 16.63
CA LYS A 29 -4.30 9.46 15.29
C LYS A 29 -3.20 9.39 14.22
N ALA A 30 -2.35 8.37 14.28
CA ALA A 30 -1.38 8.12 13.23
C ALA A 30 -2.06 7.41 12.06
N ILE A 31 -1.71 7.78 10.83
CA ILE A 31 -2.17 7.07 9.64
C ILE A 31 -1.55 5.67 9.64
N VAL A 32 -2.39 4.63 9.64
CA VAL A 32 -1.97 3.24 9.48
C VAL A 32 -2.04 2.88 8.00
N TYR A 33 -0.88 2.58 7.42
CA TYR A 33 -0.71 2.10 6.05
C TYR A 33 -0.48 0.60 6.07
N TYR A 34 -1.40 -0.17 5.50
CA TYR A 34 -1.34 -1.62 5.48
C TYR A 34 -1.07 -2.16 4.07
N ASP A 35 0.05 -2.89 3.91
CA ASP A 35 0.37 -3.66 2.71
C ASP A 35 0.46 -5.16 3.08
N PRO A 36 -0.56 -5.99 2.79
CA PRO A 36 -0.54 -7.40 3.14
C PRO A 36 0.65 -8.15 2.54
N ASN A 37 1.13 -7.75 1.35
CA ASN A 37 2.23 -8.39 0.63
C ASN A 37 2.13 -9.94 0.68
N PHE A 38 0.94 -10.43 0.32
CA PHE A 38 0.54 -11.81 0.50
C PHE A 38 1.03 -12.69 -0.65
N ARG A 39 2.05 -13.49 -0.39
CA ARG A 39 2.73 -14.28 -1.42
C ARG A 39 2.00 -15.59 -1.73
N SER A 40 2.24 -16.12 -2.94
CA SER A 40 1.70 -17.42 -3.38
C SER A 40 2.02 -18.57 -2.42
N SER A 41 3.17 -18.53 -1.73
CA SER A 41 3.58 -19.53 -0.73
C SER A 41 2.62 -19.63 0.46
N HIS A 42 1.79 -18.62 0.72
CA HIS A 42 0.83 -18.58 1.83
C HIS A 42 -0.63 -18.76 1.40
N LYS A 43 -0.87 -19.05 0.10
CA LYS A 43 -2.22 -19.16 -0.46
C LYS A 43 -3.10 -20.15 0.29
N GLU A 44 -2.54 -21.28 0.69
CA GLU A 44 -3.28 -22.33 1.42
C GLU A 44 -3.66 -21.91 2.85
N GLU A 45 -2.98 -20.90 3.40
CA GLU A 45 -3.25 -20.37 4.73
C GLU A 45 -4.27 -19.21 4.72
N ALA A 46 -4.70 -18.75 3.53
CA ALA A 46 -5.55 -17.55 3.38
C ALA A 46 -6.82 -17.61 4.25
N ILE A 47 -7.49 -18.76 4.27
CA ILE A 47 -8.71 -18.96 5.09
C ILE A 47 -8.39 -18.87 6.58
N LYS A 48 -7.30 -19.49 7.02
CA LYS A 48 -6.86 -19.49 8.42
C LYS A 48 -6.46 -18.09 8.88
N LEU A 49 -5.85 -17.31 7.99
CA LEU A 49 -5.36 -15.96 8.27
C LEU A 49 -6.44 -14.87 8.09
N ALA A 50 -7.59 -15.22 7.53
CA ALA A 50 -8.67 -14.27 7.25
C ALA A 50 -9.08 -13.42 8.46
N PRO A 51 -9.24 -13.95 9.70
CA PRO A 51 -9.57 -13.13 10.87
C PRO A 51 -8.50 -12.06 11.14
N THR A 52 -7.21 -12.42 11.09
CA THR A 52 -6.10 -11.48 11.32
C THR A 52 -5.99 -10.43 10.20
N ILE A 53 -6.27 -10.83 8.96
CA ILE A 53 -6.32 -9.90 7.82
C ILE A 53 -7.43 -8.87 8.04
N ILE A 54 -8.64 -9.33 8.43
CA ILE A 54 -9.77 -8.44 8.72
C ILE A 54 -9.43 -7.47 9.84
N GLU A 55 -8.86 -7.96 10.92
CA GLU A 55 -8.44 -7.12 12.06
C GLU A 55 -7.42 -6.06 11.63
N ASN A 56 -6.44 -6.40 10.77
CA ASN A 56 -5.53 -5.40 10.19
C ASN A 56 -6.26 -4.37 9.32
N LEU A 57 -7.26 -4.79 8.54
CA LEU A 57 -8.08 -3.88 7.73
C LEU A 57 -8.88 -2.90 8.58
N GLU A 58 -9.37 -3.31 9.76
CA GLU A 58 -10.11 -2.45 10.70
C GLU A 58 -9.24 -1.34 11.31
N TYR A 59 -7.92 -1.57 11.41
CA TYR A 59 -6.98 -0.54 11.84
C TYR A 59 -6.50 0.34 10.70
N ALA A 60 -6.51 -0.16 9.47
CA ALA A 60 -5.93 0.52 8.33
C ALA A 60 -6.69 1.78 7.92
N ASN A 61 -5.95 2.84 7.62
CA ASN A 61 -6.47 4.06 7.01
C ASN A 61 -6.20 4.10 5.50
N ILE A 62 -5.16 3.40 5.06
CA ILE A 62 -4.86 3.13 3.66
C ILE A 62 -4.50 1.65 3.54
N VAL A 63 -5.12 0.96 2.59
CA VAL A 63 -4.74 -0.39 2.19
C VAL A 63 -4.12 -0.36 0.81
N ARG A 64 -2.94 -0.91 0.67
CA ARG A 64 -2.30 -1.11 -0.61
C ARG A 64 -1.99 -2.60 -0.82
N GLY A 65 -2.13 -3.09 -2.02
CA GLY A 65 -1.68 -4.43 -2.41
C GLY A 65 -1.55 -4.55 -3.92
N SER A 66 -0.91 -5.62 -4.39
CA SER A 66 -0.91 -5.98 -5.81
C SER A 66 -2.14 -6.82 -6.15
N GLN A 67 -2.47 -6.89 -7.44
CA GLN A 67 -3.50 -7.83 -7.92
C GLN A 67 -3.19 -9.27 -7.52
N ASP A 68 -1.92 -9.66 -7.47
CA ASP A 68 -1.51 -10.99 -7.07
C ASP A 68 -1.76 -11.26 -5.58
N ASP A 69 -1.49 -10.28 -4.71
CA ASP A 69 -1.82 -10.39 -3.29
C ASP A 69 -3.31 -10.72 -3.09
N PHE A 70 -4.18 -9.94 -3.73
CA PHE A 70 -5.63 -10.12 -3.61
C PHE A 70 -6.12 -11.40 -4.31
N PHE A 71 -5.46 -11.82 -5.39
CA PHE A 71 -5.75 -13.10 -6.01
C PHE A 71 -5.43 -14.27 -5.06
N TYR A 72 -4.30 -14.22 -4.37
CA TYR A 72 -3.95 -15.29 -3.41
C TYR A 72 -4.82 -15.24 -2.15
N MET A 73 -5.21 -14.06 -1.69
CA MET A 73 -6.08 -13.90 -0.52
C MET A 73 -7.54 -14.23 -0.80
N TYR A 74 -8.08 -13.79 -1.94
CA TYR A 74 -9.54 -13.76 -2.18
C TYR A 74 -9.96 -14.34 -3.52
N ASN A 75 -9.05 -14.78 -4.36
CA ASN A 75 -9.28 -15.20 -5.75
C ASN A 75 -9.93 -14.08 -6.60
N LEU A 76 -9.56 -12.83 -6.35
CA LEU A 76 -10.03 -11.63 -7.05
C LEU A 76 -8.85 -10.86 -7.63
N ARG A 77 -9.00 -10.34 -8.88
CA ARG A 77 -8.01 -9.48 -9.53
C ARG A 77 -8.53 -8.09 -9.87
N GLU A 78 -9.83 -7.93 -10.01
CA GLU A 78 -10.44 -6.67 -10.39
C GLU A 78 -10.47 -5.72 -9.19
N ALA A 79 -9.78 -4.57 -9.31
CA ALA A 79 -9.66 -3.59 -8.23
C ALA A 79 -11.01 -3.13 -7.67
N ASP A 80 -12.03 -2.95 -8.54
CA ASP A 80 -13.38 -2.55 -8.12
C ASP A 80 -14.06 -3.62 -7.27
N LYS A 81 -13.95 -4.89 -7.65
CA LYS A 81 -14.50 -6.00 -6.86
C LYS A 81 -13.77 -6.16 -5.53
N ILE A 82 -12.43 -6.10 -5.57
CA ILE A 82 -11.61 -6.16 -4.34
C ILE A 82 -12.03 -5.06 -3.38
N TYR A 83 -12.09 -3.83 -3.87
CA TYR A 83 -12.49 -2.69 -3.04
C TYR A 83 -13.89 -2.86 -2.49
N LYS A 84 -14.89 -3.10 -3.34
CA LYS A 84 -16.30 -3.18 -2.97
C LYS A 84 -16.59 -4.32 -1.98
N ASP A 85 -16.01 -5.52 -2.25
CA ASP A 85 -16.42 -6.74 -1.57
C ASP A 85 -15.52 -7.08 -0.37
N LYS A 86 -14.29 -6.52 -0.29
CA LYS A 86 -13.29 -6.91 0.71
C LYS A 86 -12.72 -5.75 1.53
N ILE A 87 -12.62 -4.54 0.98
CA ILE A 87 -11.87 -3.46 1.61
C ILE A 87 -12.77 -2.34 2.11
N LYS A 88 -13.70 -1.85 1.28
CA LYS A 88 -14.47 -0.61 1.52
C LYS A 88 -15.18 -0.56 2.87
N PHE A 89 -15.63 -1.70 3.38
CA PHE A 89 -16.34 -1.77 4.67
C PHE A 89 -15.41 -1.40 5.84
N TYR A 90 -14.13 -1.76 5.74
CA TYR A 90 -13.12 -1.57 6.78
C TYR A 90 -12.29 -0.31 6.57
N CYS A 91 -11.84 -0.08 5.34
CA CYS A 91 -10.92 0.99 4.97
C CYS A 91 -11.40 1.72 3.71
N PRO A 92 -11.61 3.07 3.77
CA PRO A 92 -12.09 3.82 2.62
C PRO A 92 -11.03 4.08 1.55
N ASN A 93 -9.74 4.02 1.87
CA ASN A 93 -8.67 4.37 0.95
C ASN A 93 -7.90 3.12 0.51
N PHE A 94 -7.96 2.83 -0.78
CA PHE A 94 -7.42 1.62 -1.37
C PHE A 94 -6.58 1.91 -2.61
N LEU A 95 -5.41 1.28 -2.66
CA LEU A 95 -4.48 1.30 -3.78
C LEU A 95 -4.22 -0.13 -4.27
N CYS A 96 -4.50 -0.41 -5.53
CA CYS A 96 -4.22 -1.70 -6.14
C CYS A 96 -3.24 -1.53 -7.31
N THR A 97 -2.10 -2.21 -7.26
CA THR A 97 -1.12 -2.18 -8.36
C THR A 97 -1.25 -3.42 -9.24
N ALA A 98 -1.22 -3.23 -10.56
CA ALA A 98 -1.26 -4.28 -11.57
C ALA A 98 0.08 -4.35 -12.32
N GLY A 99 1.14 -4.72 -11.62
CA GLY A 99 2.48 -4.83 -12.20
C GLY A 99 2.94 -3.54 -12.89
N ALA A 100 3.29 -3.65 -14.17
CA ALA A 100 3.71 -2.52 -15.01
C ALA A 100 2.55 -1.90 -15.82
N GLU A 101 1.31 -2.29 -15.57
CA GLU A 101 0.18 -1.83 -16.37
C GLU A 101 -0.44 -0.57 -15.76
N LYS A 102 -0.95 -0.67 -14.55
CA LYS A 102 -1.72 0.40 -13.93
C LYS A 102 -1.77 0.35 -12.41
N ILE A 103 -2.18 1.47 -11.83
CA ILE A 103 -2.52 1.61 -10.42
C ILE A 103 -3.98 2.06 -10.32
N ALA A 104 -4.78 1.37 -9.53
CA ALA A 104 -6.14 1.78 -9.22
C ALA A 104 -6.17 2.44 -7.83
N LEU A 105 -6.70 3.65 -7.76
CA LEU A 105 -7.06 4.34 -6.52
C LEU A 105 -8.57 4.26 -6.35
N ARG A 106 -9.01 3.87 -5.16
CA ARG A 106 -10.42 3.92 -4.74
C ARG A 106 -10.48 4.52 -3.34
N THR A 107 -11.22 5.60 -3.21
CA THR A 107 -11.52 6.26 -1.93
C THR A 107 -13.02 6.53 -1.83
N ALA A 108 -13.45 7.18 -0.76
CA ALA A 108 -14.85 7.61 -0.65
C ALA A 108 -15.26 8.62 -1.74
N SER A 109 -14.31 9.44 -2.23
CA SER A 109 -14.56 10.56 -3.16
C SER A 109 -13.86 10.44 -4.51
N VAL A 110 -12.84 9.59 -4.63
CA VAL A 110 -12.02 9.44 -5.83
C VAL A 110 -12.02 7.99 -6.29
N SER A 111 -12.27 7.78 -7.57
CA SER A 111 -12.13 6.48 -8.25
C SER A 111 -11.38 6.73 -9.55
N LYS A 112 -10.09 6.35 -9.59
CA LYS A 112 -9.20 6.67 -10.72
C LYS A 112 -8.22 5.55 -10.98
N GLU A 113 -7.82 5.42 -12.23
CA GLU A 113 -6.73 4.56 -12.67
C GLU A 113 -5.60 5.42 -13.25
N TYR A 114 -4.37 4.97 -13.03
CA TYR A 114 -3.16 5.62 -13.49
C TYR A 114 -2.38 4.62 -14.33
N ASP A 115 -2.14 4.95 -15.59
CA ASP A 115 -1.26 4.18 -16.44
C ASP A 115 0.20 4.35 -16.00
N ILE A 116 0.94 3.25 -15.99
CA ILE A 116 2.36 3.29 -15.65
C ILE A 116 3.17 3.53 -16.93
N PRO A 117 4.01 4.58 -16.98
CA PRO A 117 4.85 4.83 -18.13
C PRO A 117 5.75 3.63 -18.46
N PRO A 118 5.89 3.27 -19.74
CA PRO A 118 6.75 2.16 -20.14
C PRO A 118 8.18 2.33 -19.62
N LEU A 119 8.71 1.30 -18.96
CA LEU A 119 10.08 1.27 -18.46
C LEU A 119 10.73 -0.06 -18.84
N LYS A 120 11.94 0.00 -19.39
CA LYS A 120 12.77 -1.19 -19.55
C LYS A 120 13.40 -1.52 -18.18
N ALA A 121 12.69 -2.35 -17.40
CA ALA A 121 13.16 -2.73 -16.08
C ALA A 121 14.37 -3.68 -16.16
N VAL A 122 15.34 -3.46 -15.28
CA VAL A 122 16.46 -4.37 -15.01
C VAL A 122 16.04 -5.42 -14.00
N SER A 123 15.30 -4.99 -12.95
CA SER A 123 14.73 -5.83 -11.93
C SER A 123 13.43 -5.19 -11.44
N THR A 124 12.45 -5.99 -11.00
CA THR A 124 11.23 -5.50 -10.36
C THR A 124 11.20 -5.78 -8.85
N VAL A 125 12.28 -6.34 -8.32
CA VAL A 125 12.41 -6.64 -6.88
C VAL A 125 12.45 -5.33 -6.11
N GLY A 126 11.60 -5.20 -5.09
CA GLY A 126 11.50 -3.98 -4.29
C GLY A 126 10.63 -2.87 -4.90
N ALA A 127 10.07 -3.04 -6.12
CA ALA A 127 9.22 -2.02 -6.74
C ALA A 127 7.99 -1.68 -5.88
N GLY A 128 7.34 -2.69 -5.28
CA GLY A 128 6.21 -2.51 -4.37
C GLY A 128 6.59 -1.74 -3.10
N ASP A 129 7.71 -2.11 -2.48
CA ASP A 129 8.19 -1.46 -1.26
C ASP A 129 8.57 0.01 -1.52
N ASN A 130 9.22 0.28 -2.66
CA ASN A 130 9.55 1.65 -3.04
C ASN A 130 8.33 2.45 -3.51
N PHE A 131 7.33 1.82 -4.12
CA PHE A 131 6.04 2.46 -4.35
C PHE A 131 5.42 2.92 -3.02
N ASN A 132 5.39 2.06 -2.00
CA ASN A 132 4.90 2.41 -0.66
C ASN A 132 5.70 3.57 -0.06
N ALA A 133 7.03 3.54 -0.17
CA ALA A 133 7.89 4.63 0.30
C ALA A 133 7.56 5.96 -0.39
N GLY A 134 7.31 5.94 -1.71
CA GLY A 134 6.90 7.13 -2.46
C GLY A 134 5.53 7.68 -2.05
N ILE A 135 4.54 6.80 -1.78
CA ILE A 135 3.23 7.20 -1.24
C ILE A 135 3.41 7.86 0.12
N ILE A 136 4.17 7.25 1.02
CA ILE A 136 4.43 7.78 2.37
C ILE A 136 5.16 9.12 2.29
N TYR A 137 6.17 9.23 1.42
CA TYR A 137 6.84 10.51 1.16
C TYR A 137 5.85 11.59 0.72
N GLY A 138 4.96 11.27 -0.23
CA GLY A 138 3.93 12.21 -0.70
C GLY A 138 2.98 12.66 0.41
N LEU A 139 2.52 11.74 1.25
CA LEU A 139 1.67 12.06 2.39
C LEU A 139 2.37 13.00 3.37
N LEU A 140 3.64 12.73 3.69
CA LEU A 140 4.45 13.58 4.58
C LEU A 140 4.72 14.96 3.96
N LYS A 141 5.11 15.00 2.69
CA LYS A 141 5.42 16.24 1.96
C LYS A 141 4.24 17.20 1.90
N TYR A 142 3.02 16.69 1.80
CA TYR A 142 1.81 17.50 1.77
C TYR A 142 1.16 17.65 3.15
N ASP A 143 1.87 17.27 4.23
CA ASP A 143 1.40 17.31 5.63
C ASP A 143 -0.01 16.71 5.79
N VAL A 144 -0.26 15.59 5.11
CA VAL A 144 -1.53 14.89 5.21
C VAL A 144 -1.63 14.22 6.57
N ARG A 145 -2.60 14.64 7.36
CA ARG A 145 -2.86 14.10 8.70
C ARG A 145 -4.01 13.10 8.68
N TYR A 146 -4.16 12.37 9.75
CA TYR A 146 -5.22 11.39 9.94
C TYR A 146 -6.62 11.98 9.65
N ASP A 147 -6.92 13.16 10.19
CA ASP A 147 -8.23 13.80 10.04
C ASP A 147 -8.46 14.34 8.60
N ASP A 148 -7.39 14.60 7.83
CA ASP A 148 -7.47 15.10 6.46
C ASP A 148 -7.62 14.00 5.41
N LEU A 149 -7.20 12.78 5.74
CA LEU A 149 -6.99 11.70 4.76
C LEU A 149 -8.22 11.40 3.90
N ASN A 150 -9.41 11.39 4.51
CA ASN A 150 -10.66 11.09 3.82
C ASN A 150 -11.22 12.26 3.00
N THR A 151 -10.62 13.44 3.12
CA THR A 151 -11.03 14.67 2.42
C THR A 151 -10.06 15.07 1.30
N ILE A 152 -9.00 14.30 1.09
CA ILE A 152 -8.05 14.56 0.01
C ILE A 152 -8.76 14.45 -1.33
N GLY A 153 -8.67 15.54 -2.12
CA GLY A 153 -9.19 15.58 -3.49
C GLY A 153 -8.26 14.88 -4.50
N GLU A 154 -8.80 14.66 -5.70
CA GLU A 154 -8.13 13.95 -6.80
C GLU A 154 -6.74 14.54 -7.11
N THR A 155 -6.63 15.85 -7.25
CA THR A 155 -5.35 16.52 -7.60
C THR A 155 -4.23 16.20 -6.61
N LYS A 156 -4.54 16.13 -5.31
CA LYS A 156 -3.53 15.81 -4.29
C LYS A 156 -3.16 14.33 -4.35
N TRP A 157 -4.14 13.44 -4.55
CA TRP A 157 -3.88 12.02 -4.79
C TRP A 157 -3.01 11.79 -6.04
N ASP A 158 -3.26 12.52 -7.14
CA ASP A 158 -2.44 12.45 -8.35
C ASP A 158 -0.96 12.73 -8.05
N GLN A 159 -0.70 13.74 -7.22
CA GLN A 159 0.65 14.09 -6.82
C GLN A 159 1.29 13.03 -5.91
N ILE A 160 0.54 12.49 -4.95
CA ILE A 160 1.02 11.44 -4.04
C ILE A 160 1.35 10.16 -4.82
N ILE A 161 0.45 9.73 -5.72
CA ILE A 161 0.66 8.52 -6.52
C ILE A 161 1.83 8.68 -7.48
N ARG A 162 2.05 9.89 -8.03
CA ARG A 162 3.22 10.16 -8.85
C ARG A 162 4.52 9.88 -8.11
N TYR A 163 4.66 10.25 -6.83
CA TYR A 163 5.83 9.87 -6.04
C TYR A 163 5.96 8.35 -5.91
N GLY A 164 4.87 7.64 -5.66
CA GLY A 164 4.88 6.16 -5.67
C GLY A 164 5.43 5.59 -6.97
N MET A 165 4.96 6.09 -8.11
CA MET A 165 5.44 5.66 -9.43
C MET A 165 6.91 6.01 -9.66
N GLU A 166 7.34 7.22 -9.30
CA GLU A 166 8.73 7.66 -9.47
C GLU A 166 9.72 6.82 -8.65
N PHE A 167 9.39 6.52 -7.39
CA PHE A 167 10.21 5.69 -6.52
C PHE A 167 10.28 4.23 -7.02
N ALA A 168 9.15 3.66 -7.41
CA ALA A 168 9.11 2.32 -7.99
C ALA A 168 9.87 2.23 -9.32
N ALA A 169 9.75 3.24 -10.19
CA ALA A 169 10.48 3.30 -11.44
C ALA A 169 11.99 3.42 -11.24
N GLU A 170 12.42 4.17 -10.22
CA GLU A 170 13.86 4.33 -9.93
C GLU A 170 14.49 2.98 -9.54
N VAL A 171 13.89 2.25 -8.61
CA VAL A 171 14.44 0.96 -8.17
C VAL A 171 14.46 -0.07 -9.30
N CYS A 172 13.53 0.00 -10.25
CA CYS A 172 13.50 -0.91 -11.40
C CYS A 172 14.65 -0.72 -12.39
N LYS A 173 15.46 0.34 -12.30
CA LYS A 173 16.59 0.62 -13.19
C LYS A 173 17.86 -0.16 -12.84
N SER A 174 17.91 -0.83 -11.69
CA SER A 174 19.09 -1.55 -11.22
C SER A 174 18.71 -2.87 -10.52
N TYR A 175 19.70 -3.61 -10.09
CA TYR A 175 19.50 -4.79 -9.21
C TYR A 175 19.44 -4.42 -7.72
N SER A 176 19.59 -3.13 -7.38
CA SER A 176 19.41 -2.66 -6.01
C SER A 176 17.94 -2.67 -5.63
N ASN A 177 17.64 -3.05 -4.39
CA ASN A 177 16.27 -3.01 -3.84
C ASN A 177 15.91 -1.64 -3.24
N SER A 178 16.79 -0.66 -3.38
CA SER A 178 16.63 0.70 -2.89
C SER A 178 16.86 1.72 -4.00
N VAL A 179 16.30 2.90 -3.83
CA VAL A 179 16.58 4.04 -4.72
C VAL A 179 18.05 4.44 -4.64
N SER A 180 18.57 5.01 -5.73
CA SER A 180 19.95 5.51 -5.77
C SER A 180 20.15 6.71 -4.81
N ASN A 181 21.39 6.91 -4.35
CA ASN A 181 21.72 8.08 -3.53
C ASN A 181 21.40 9.39 -4.26
N GLU A 182 21.72 9.46 -5.57
CA GLU A 182 21.40 10.62 -6.39
C GLU A 182 19.90 10.90 -6.44
N PHE A 183 19.09 9.87 -6.57
CA PHE A 183 17.63 10.01 -6.51
C PHE A 183 17.20 10.49 -5.12
N ALA A 184 17.70 9.87 -4.04
CA ALA A 184 17.32 10.22 -2.67
C ALA A 184 17.66 11.70 -2.32
N GLU A 185 18.81 12.22 -2.82
CA GLU A 185 19.18 13.64 -2.60
C GLU A 185 18.14 14.62 -3.15
N ARG A 186 17.44 14.29 -4.26
CA ARG A 186 16.40 15.15 -4.84
C ARG A 186 15.13 15.24 -3.98
N TYR A 187 14.98 14.31 -3.04
CA TYR A 187 13.80 14.17 -2.17
C TYR A 187 14.10 14.44 -0.68
N LYS A 188 15.27 14.98 -0.37
CA LYS A 188 15.54 15.51 0.98
C LYS A 188 14.64 16.69 1.30
N TYR A 189 14.19 16.76 2.54
CA TYR A 189 13.45 17.89 3.10
C TYR A 189 14.40 19.04 3.42
#